data_d55c9f81df7430a5d20ad355f0fed5f7
#
_entry.id   d55c9f81df7430a5d20ad355f0fed5f7
#
_cell.length_a   1.000
_cell.length_b   1.000
_cell.length_c   1.000
_cell.angle_alpha   90.00
_cell.angle_beta   90.00
_cell.angle_gamma   90.00
#
_symmetry.space_group_name_H-M   'P 1'
#
loop_
_entity.id
_entity.type
_entity.pdbx_description
1 polymer ?
#
loop_
_entity_poly.entity_id
_entity_poly.type
_entity_poly.pdbx_seq_one_letter_code
_entity_poly.pdbx_strand_id
1 'polypeptide(L)'
;MVALSSFVRFHAQRTPEQVALIYGEERIGYGELMNRIETTAGWLAAHHIGRGDVVALLMKNSPAFLELTFATSHVGAVSLPINYRLTADEVGYIVENSSARLILCDEELAPAVVGLSRAVPVDAAAQGDSRRLGSPGQARAPMHAVRPGDLFRLMYTSGTTDRPKGVMHTYSNFYWKSADHVMALGLGAADKLLVAGPLYHVGAFDLPGIAVLWVGGTLSILRDFTADRALATIATDRLTGAWLAPVMLGSVLAHPERAAFDLESLRWVVGGGERTPEARIRTFTQVFTRGRYVDAYGLTESCSGDTMMEAGREIEKIGSVGRALAHVEVSIRAGNGETLAPGETGEICLRGPKITPGYWRDAQKTEASFFGDWFRTGDIGHLDGEGFLYLTDRKKDMIISGGENIASSEVERVVYELPQIQDAAVIGVADARWGERPVAVVVLKPDQALSLEALQEHCRRKLASFKVPKDLIVQAELPRNPSGKILKRLLREAMAGRTED
;
A
#
# COMPACT_ATOMS: atom_id res chain seq x y z
N MET A 1 11.74 14.01 18.58
CA MET A 1 12.01 13.25 17.34
C MET A 1 12.79 14.13 16.39
N VAL A 2 13.22 13.59 15.28
CA VAL A 2 14.04 14.27 14.29
C VAL A 2 13.36 14.20 12.92
N ALA A 3 13.66 15.15 12.03
CA ALA A 3 13.17 15.14 10.65
C ALA A 3 13.65 13.88 9.92
N LEU A 4 12.92 13.43 8.90
CA LEU A 4 13.27 12.19 8.16
C LEU A 4 14.68 12.26 7.55
N SER A 5 15.13 13.43 7.13
CA SER A 5 16.49 13.64 6.61
C SER A 5 17.61 13.36 7.61
N SER A 6 17.30 13.25 8.90
CA SER A 6 18.32 12.99 9.94
C SER A 6 18.96 11.61 9.83
N PHE A 7 18.20 10.59 9.45
CA PHE A 7 18.80 9.26 9.29
C PHE A 7 19.61 9.16 7.98
N VAL A 8 19.20 9.86 6.92
CA VAL A 8 20.03 9.99 5.72
C VAL A 8 21.35 10.68 6.06
N ARG A 9 21.28 11.80 6.82
CA ARG A 9 22.48 12.51 7.30
C ARG A 9 23.37 11.62 8.18
N PHE A 10 22.78 10.79 9.04
CA PHE A 10 23.53 9.86 9.88
C PHE A 10 24.40 8.91 9.04
N HIS A 11 23.88 8.33 7.97
CA HIS A 11 24.62 7.47 7.07
C HIS A 11 25.56 8.25 6.15
N ALA A 12 25.16 9.42 5.67
CA ALA A 12 26.00 10.31 4.88
C ALA A 12 27.31 10.70 5.61
N GLN A 13 27.25 10.84 6.93
CA GLN A 13 28.44 11.15 7.74
C GLN A 13 29.36 9.96 8.00
N ARG A 14 28.84 8.72 7.94
CA ARG A 14 29.56 7.49 8.33
C ARG A 14 29.99 6.67 7.12
N THR A 15 29.11 6.56 6.14
CA THR A 15 29.28 5.71 4.95
C THR A 15 28.77 6.46 3.72
N PRO A 16 29.33 7.65 3.36
CA PRO A 16 28.82 8.51 2.30
C PRO A 16 28.73 7.81 0.94
N GLU A 17 29.67 6.91 0.64
CA GLU A 17 29.75 6.16 -0.62
C GLU A 17 28.80 4.94 -0.66
N GLN A 18 28.22 4.53 0.47
CA GLN A 18 27.24 3.45 0.45
C GLN A 18 26.03 3.86 -0.36
N VAL A 19 25.63 3.00 -1.30
CA VAL A 19 24.49 3.27 -2.18
C VAL A 19 23.19 3.29 -1.38
N ALA A 20 22.50 4.43 -1.43
CA ALA A 20 21.17 4.61 -0.84
C ALA A 20 20.07 4.30 -1.86
N LEU A 21 20.21 4.79 -3.09
CA LEU A 21 19.21 4.63 -4.14
C LEU A 21 19.86 4.11 -5.43
N ILE A 22 19.12 3.23 -6.10
CA ILE A 22 19.41 2.75 -7.45
C ILE A 22 18.23 3.11 -8.35
N TYR A 23 18.51 3.69 -9.52
CA TYR A 23 17.48 4.01 -10.51
C TYR A 23 18.03 3.79 -11.93
N GLY A 24 17.65 2.72 -12.56
CA GLY A 24 18.30 2.27 -13.79
C GLY A 24 19.81 2.03 -13.56
N GLU A 25 20.65 2.74 -14.29
CA GLU A 25 22.12 2.67 -14.13
C GLU A 25 22.66 3.64 -13.06
N GLU A 26 21.84 4.60 -12.61
CA GLU A 26 22.26 5.58 -11.62
C GLU A 26 22.38 4.94 -10.22
N ARG A 27 23.47 5.25 -9.54
CA ARG A 27 23.77 4.81 -8.16
C ARG A 27 24.03 6.06 -7.31
N ILE A 28 23.13 6.34 -6.37
CA ILE A 28 23.19 7.52 -5.51
C ILE A 28 23.63 7.08 -4.12
N GLY A 29 24.81 7.52 -3.69
CA GLY A 29 25.30 7.27 -2.34
C GLY A 29 24.58 8.13 -1.30
N TYR A 30 24.69 7.75 0.00
CA TYR A 30 24.08 8.52 1.08
C TYR A 30 24.60 9.97 1.15
N GLY A 31 25.89 10.19 0.86
CA GLY A 31 26.48 11.53 0.81
C GLY A 31 25.84 12.41 -0.25
N GLU A 32 25.70 11.88 -1.45
CA GLU A 32 25.04 12.57 -2.58
C GLU A 32 23.56 12.81 -2.31
N LEU A 33 22.84 11.80 -1.80
CA LEU A 33 21.43 11.93 -1.43
C LEU A 33 21.23 13.04 -0.40
N MET A 34 22.08 13.12 0.63
CA MET A 34 21.97 14.18 1.63
C MET A 34 22.25 15.56 1.04
N ASN A 35 23.24 15.68 0.16
CA ASN A 35 23.53 16.93 -0.55
C ASN A 35 22.33 17.40 -1.40
N ARG A 36 21.68 16.51 -2.13
CA ARG A 36 20.48 16.79 -2.92
C ARG A 36 19.31 17.25 -2.01
N ILE A 37 19.09 16.55 -0.87
CA ILE A 37 18.07 16.92 0.12
C ILE A 37 18.30 18.33 0.67
N GLU A 38 19.53 18.67 1.09
CA GLU A 38 19.85 19.99 1.64
C GLU A 38 19.71 21.12 0.62
N THR A 39 20.09 20.86 -0.63
CA THR A 39 19.94 21.80 -1.74
C THR A 39 18.47 22.08 -2.03
N THR A 40 17.66 21.02 -2.13
CA THR A 40 16.21 21.13 -2.36
C THR A 40 15.50 21.78 -1.14
N ALA A 41 15.94 21.48 0.07
CA ALA A 41 15.43 22.14 1.27
C ALA A 41 15.72 23.65 1.27
N GLY A 42 16.92 24.06 0.80
CA GLY A 42 17.27 25.47 0.59
C GLY A 42 16.37 26.16 -0.44
N TRP A 43 16.06 25.46 -1.54
CA TRP A 43 15.11 25.94 -2.54
C TRP A 43 13.69 26.13 -1.96
N LEU A 44 13.19 25.13 -1.20
CA LEU A 44 11.90 25.22 -0.53
C LEU A 44 11.83 26.42 0.43
N ALA A 45 12.88 26.63 1.25
CA ALA A 45 12.96 27.75 2.16
C ALA A 45 12.98 29.10 1.43
N ALA A 46 13.71 29.22 0.30
CA ALA A 46 13.72 30.41 -0.54
C ALA A 46 12.34 30.72 -1.16
N HIS A 47 11.48 29.68 -1.33
CA HIS A 47 10.10 29.83 -1.77
C HIS A 47 9.10 29.96 -0.58
N HIS A 48 9.61 30.31 0.59
CA HIS A 48 8.82 30.52 1.81
C HIS A 48 8.01 29.29 2.25
N ILE A 49 8.53 28.08 1.95
CA ILE A 49 7.99 26.82 2.45
C ILE A 49 8.72 26.45 3.74
N GLY A 50 7.96 26.21 4.80
CA GLY A 50 8.50 25.89 6.11
C GLY A 50 7.52 25.09 6.96
N ARG A 51 7.69 25.16 8.28
CA ARG A 51 6.94 24.34 9.24
C ARG A 51 5.43 24.44 9.04
N GLY A 52 4.81 23.26 8.85
CA GLY A 52 3.37 23.09 8.74
C GLY A 52 2.78 23.43 7.37
N ASP A 53 3.57 23.98 6.44
CA ASP A 53 3.13 24.17 5.07
C ASP A 53 2.99 22.83 4.36
N VAL A 54 1.93 22.67 3.56
CA VAL A 54 1.69 21.44 2.80
C VAL A 54 2.32 21.56 1.41
N VAL A 55 3.14 20.55 1.05
CA VAL A 55 3.76 20.41 -0.28
C VAL A 55 3.20 19.15 -0.95
N ALA A 56 2.47 19.36 -2.03
CA ALA A 56 1.89 18.28 -2.83
C ALA A 56 2.93 17.71 -3.81
N LEU A 57 2.98 16.39 -3.91
CA LEU A 57 3.85 15.63 -4.81
C LEU A 57 2.98 14.82 -5.77
N LEU A 58 2.82 15.28 -7.00
CA LEU A 58 2.12 14.56 -8.08
C LEU A 58 3.18 13.93 -9.00
N MET A 59 3.71 12.80 -8.58
CA MET A 59 4.89 12.20 -9.20
C MET A 59 4.80 10.68 -9.27
N LYS A 60 5.41 10.11 -10.30
CA LYS A 60 5.72 8.68 -10.35
C LYS A 60 6.96 8.35 -9.51
N ASN A 61 7.25 7.07 -9.39
CA ASN A 61 8.44 6.59 -8.69
C ASN A 61 9.72 7.14 -9.32
N SER A 62 10.54 7.79 -8.49
CA SER A 62 11.85 8.32 -8.89
C SER A 62 12.68 8.66 -7.64
N PRO A 63 14.00 8.80 -7.73
CA PRO A 63 14.80 9.39 -6.67
C PRO A 63 14.30 10.76 -6.24
N ALA A 64 13.87 11.61 -7.18
CA ALA A 64 13.34 12.95 -6.91
C ALA A 64 12.12 12.92 -5.96
N PHE A 65 11.23 11.91 -6.07
CA PHE A 65 10.11 11.75 -5.13
C PHE A 65 10.60 11.63 -3.67
N LEU A 66 11.65 10.82 -3.44
CA LEU A 66 12.23 10.62 -2.11
C LEU A 66 12.99 11.86 -1.65
N GLU A 67 13.81 12.46 -2.51
CA GLU A 67 14.56 13.69 -2.24
C GLU A 67 13.61 14.81 -1.80
N LEU A 68 12.51 15.02 -2.53
CA LEU A 68 11.49 16.02 -2.22
C LEU A 68 10.75 15.71 -0.92
N THR A 69 10.42 14.45 -0.66
CA THR A 69 9.80 14.02 0.61
C THR A 69 10.73 14.32 1.79
N PHE A 70 12.02 13.99 1.67
CA PHE A 70 13.01 14.26 2.70
C PHE A 70 13.29 15.76 2.88
N ALA A 71 13.39 16.51 1.77
CA ALA A 71 13.59 17.95 1.81
C ALA A 71 12.39 18.68 2.45
N THR A 72 11.17 18.24 2.14
CA THR A 72 9.95 18.75 2.77
C THR A 72 9.98 18.54 4.28
N SER A 73 10.34 17.32 4.73
CA SER A 73 10.51 17.02 6.16
C SER A 73 11.69 17.81 6.77
N HIS A 74 12.76 18.09 6.00
CA HIS A 74 13.94 18.84 6.45
C HIS A 74 13.59 20.27 6.90
N VAL A 75 12.69 20.93 6.17
CA VAL A 75 12.20 22.28 6.50
C VAL A 75 10.99 22.27 7.45
N GLY A 76 10.55 21.10 7.92
CA GLY A 76 9.39 20.93 8.81
C GLY A 76 8.02 21.10 8.13
N ALA A 77 7.99 21.05 6.81
CA ALA A 77 6.76 21.07 6.02
C ALA A 77 6.12 19.66 5.96
N VAL A 78 4.89 19.59 5.50
CA VAL A 78 4.06 18.38 5.43
C VAL A 78 4.02 17.87 3.99
N SER A 79 4.47 16.65 3.75
CA SER A 79 4.40 16.00 2.44
C SER A 79 2.98 15.56 2.14
N LEU A 80 2.50 15.80 0.92
CA LEU A 80 1.22 15.35 0.42
C LEU A 80 1.42 14.57 -0.89
N PRO A 81 1.76 13.27 -0.82
CA PRO A 81 1.83 12.44 -2.01
C PRO A 81 0.44 12.27 -2.62
N ILE A 82 0.31 12.59 -3.92
CA ILE A 82 -0.94 12.47 -4.67
C ILE A 82 -0.83 11.31 -5.66
N ASN A 83 -1.87 10.51 -5.72
CA ASN A 83 -2.00 9.48 -6.74
C ASN A 83 -2.09 10.11 -8.15
N TYR A 84 -1.07 9.87 -8.97
CA TYR A 84 -0.95 10.46 -10.31
C TYR A 84 -1.97 9.94 -11.33
N ARG A 85 -2.78 8.94 -10.97
CA ARG A 85 -3.85 8.39 -11.82
C ARG A 85 -5.21 9.03 -11.57
N LEU A 86 -5.30 9.96 -10.63
CA LEU A 86 -6.50 10.73 -10.36
C LEU A 86 -6.77 11.72 -11.50
N THR A 87 -8.04 12.05 -11.68
CA THR A 87 -8.45 13.10 -12.60
C THR A 87 -8.02 14.49 -12.11
N ALA A 88 -7.97 15.48 -13.00
CA ALA A 88 -7.63 16.85 -12.62
C ALA A 88 -8.56 17.42 -11.53
N ASP A 89 -9.85 17.09 -11.57
CA ASP A 89 -10.84 17.53 -10.58
C ASP A 89 -10.57 16.92 -9.21
N GLU A 90 -10.21 15.63 -9.14
CA GLU A 90 -9.84 14.95 -7.88
C GLU A 90 -8.55 15.52 -7.31
N VAL A 91 -7.55 15.77 -8.15
CA VAL A 91 -6.30 16.44 -7.75
C VAL A 91 -6.59 17.85 -7.24
N GLY A 92 -7.41 18.62 -7.95
CA GLY A 92 -7.85 19.96 -7.54
C GLY A 92 -8.51 19.96 -6.17
N TYR A 93 -9.43 19.05 -5.94
CA TYR A 93 -10.07 18.88 -4.62
C TYR A 93 -9.06 18.59 -3.50
N ILE A 94 -8.12 17.67 -3.73
CA ILE A 94 -7.11 17.31 -2.73
C ILE A 94 -6.22 18.50 -2.39
N VAL A 95 -5.77 19.24 -3.40
CA VAL A 95 -4.92 20.43 -3.24
C VAL A 95 -5.64 21.53 -2.47
N GLU A 96 -6.91 21.79 -2.78
CA GLU A 96 -7.72 22.78 -2.08
C GLU A 96 -8.01 22.36 -0.62
N ASN A 97 -8.51 21.14 -0.42
CA ASN A 97 -8.86 20.63 0.91
C ASN A 97 -7.66 20.55 1.86
N SER A 98 -6.48 20.18 1.35
CA SER A 98 -5.23 20.13 2.11
C SER A 98 -4.64 21.54 2.35
N SER A 99 -5.06 22.53 1.59
CA SER A 99 -4.43 23.87 1.49
C SER A 99 -2.95 23.80 1.11
N ALA A 100 -2.62 22.94 0.13
CA ALA A 100 -1.25 22.82 -0.35
C ALA A 100 -0.72 24.17 -0.88
N ARG A 101 0.44 24.57 -0.39
CA ARG A 101 1.08 25.85 -0.76
C ARG A 101 1.96 25.74 -2.00
N LEU A 102 2.39 24.53 -2.32
CA LEU A 102 3.24 24.21 -3.46
C LEU A 102 2.83 22.87 -4.02
N ILE A 103 2.87 22.73 -5.34
CA ILE A 103 2.66 21.46 -6.04
C ILE A 103 3.94 21.19 -6.85
N LEU A 104 4.60 20.09 -6.59
CA LEU A 104 5.70 19.58 -7.38
C LEU A 104 5.18 18.39 -8.20
N CYS A 105 5.31 18.46 -9.51
CA CYS A 105 4.78 17.42 -10.38
C CYS A 105 5.79 16.99 -11.44
N ASP A 106 5.75 15.73 -11.84
CA ASP A 106 6.48 15.28 -13.03
C ASP A 106 6.01 16.08 -14.25
N GLU A 107 6.93 16.42 -15.17
CA GLU A 107 6.58 17.19 -16.37
C GLU A 107 5.46 16.51 -17.19
N GLU A 108 5.49 15.18 -17.29
CA GLU A 108 4.44 14.42 -17.98
C GLU A 108 3.07 14.50 -17.31
N LEU A 109 3.01 14.85 -16.02
CA LEU A 109 1.78 15.00 -15.23
C LEU A 109 1.31 16.44 -15.11
N ALA A 110 2.06 17.41 -15.64
CA ALA A 110 1.71 18.82 -15.61
C ALA A 110 0.31 19.16 -16.15
N PRO A 111 -0.24 18.45 -17.15
CA PRO A 111 -1.62 18.67 -17.60
C PRO A 111 -2.68 18.48 -16.50
N ALA A 112 -2.44 17.61 -15.51
CA ALA A 112 -3.39 17.38 -14.41
C ALA A 112 -3.45 18.51 -13.37
N VAL A 113 -2.52 19.46 -13.42
CA VAL A 113 -2.42 20.61 -12.50
C VAL A 113 -2.56 21.96 -13.22
N VAL A 114 -2.96 21.96 -14.49
CA VAL A 114 -3.22 23.19 -15.25
C VAL A 114 -4.30 24.00 -14.56
N GLY A 115 -4.03 25.30 -14.32
CA GLY A 115 -4.94 26.20 -13.61
C GLY A 115 -4.82 26.17 -12.08
N LEU A 116 -4.08 25.22 -11.50
CA LEU A 116 -3.72 25.28 -10.08
C LEU A 116 -2.55 26.24 -9.87
N SER A 117 -2.71 27.17 -8.96
CA SER A 117 -1.64 28.12 -8.61
C SER A 117 -0.47 27.36 -7.95
N ARG A 118 0.78 27.77 -8.28
CA ARG A 118 2.02 27.26 -7.65
C ARG A 118 2.42 25.83 -8.03
N ALA A 119 2.01 25.34 -9.20
CA ALA A 119 2.54 24.09 -9.75
C ALA A 119 3.93 24.32 -10.37
N VAL A 120 4.90 23.50 -9.98
CA VAL A 120 6.28 23.54 -10.49
C VAL A 120 6.60 22.16 -11.08
N PRO A 121 6.81 22.06 -12.40
CA PRO A 121 7.22 20.81 -13.04
C PRO A 121 8.65 20.42 -12.64
N VAL A 122 8.85 19.11 -12.46
CA VAL A 122 10.13 18.48 -12.15
C VAL A 122 10.43 17.42 -13.20
N ASP A 123 11.55 17.52 -13.88
CA ASP A 123 12.00 16.50 -14.83
C ASP A 123 12.56 15.28 -14.09
N ALA A 124 11.68 14.47 -13.55
CA ALA A 124 12.02 13.27 -12.80
C ALA A 124 12.16 12.01 -13.68
N ALA A 125 11.66 12.08 -14.92
CA ALA A 125 11.65 10.92 -15.82
C ALA A 125 13.01 10.64 -16.44
N ALA A 126 13.77 11.68 -16.81
CA ALA A 126 15.01 11.56 -17.57
C ALA A 126 16.14 10.92 -16.74
N GLN A 127 16.29 11.28 -15.46
CA GLN A 127 17.33 10.74 -14.57
C GLN A 127 16.96 10.78 -13.10
N GLY A 128 15.67 10.95 -12.78
CA GLY A 128 15.21 11.03 -11.38
C GLY A 128 15.71 12.26 -10.63
N ASP A 129 16.03 13.34 -11.31
CA ASP A 129 16.88 14.42 -10.81
C ASP A 129 16.06 15.64 -10.33
N SER A 130 16.05 15.89 -9.03
CA SER A 130 15.57 17.15 -8.45
C SER A 130 16.57 18.30 -8.54
N ARG A 131 17.75 18.09 -9.16
CA ARG A 131 18.85 19.07 -9.26
C ARG A 131 18.41 20.42 -9.87
N ARG A 132 17.35 20.43 -10.65
CA ARG A 132 16.80 21.66 -11.22
C ARG A 132 16.08 22.55 -10.24
N LEU A 133 15.66 22.04 -9.07
CA LEU A 133 15.00 22.85 -8.05
C LEU A 133 16.00 23.67 -7.21
N GLY A 134 17.27 23.24 -7.15
CA GLY A 134 18.30 23.99 -6.43
C GLY A 134 19.48 24.33 -7.36
N SER A 135 19.84 25.61 -7.45
CA SER A 135 21.02 26.04 -8.20
C SER A 135 22.32 25.73 -7.43
N PRO A 136 23.42 25.37 -8.12
CA PRO A 136 24.72 25.35 -7.49
C PRO A 136 25.01 26.66 -6.77
N GLY A 137 25.31 26.61 -5.45
CA GLY A 137 25.53 27.81 -4.64
C GLY A 137 24.32 28.32 -3.88
N GLN A 138 23.15 27.68 -4.01
CA GLN A 138 22.01 28.00 -3.17
C GLN A 138 22.29 27.75 -1.69
N ALA A 139 21.87 28.68 -0.82
CA ALA A 139 22.02 28.50 0.63
C ALA A 139 21.25 27.27 1.10
N ARG A 140 21.90 26.39 1.85
CA ARG A 140 21.28 25.22 2.46
C ARG A 140 20.37 25.66 3.63
N ALA A 141 19.20 25.07 3.74
CA ALA A 141 18.36 25.31 4.91
C ALA A 141 18.86 24.48 6.11
N PRO A 142 18.78 25.02 7.32
CA PRO A 142 19.02 24.23 8.52
C PRO A 142 17.87 23.22 8.72
N MET A 143 18.19 22.03 9.25
CA MET A 143 17.19 21.04 9.56
C MET A 143 16.28 21.52 10.69
N HIS A 144 14.97 21.52 10.43
CA HIS A 144 13.97 21.93 11.42
C HIS A 144 13.86 20.92 12.56
N ALA A 145 13.74 21.43 13.80
CA ALA A 145 13.47 20.61 14.97
C ALA A 145 11.97 20.24 15.01
N VAL A 146 11.66 18.95 14.88
CA VAL A 146 10.29 18.44 14.87
C VAL A 146 9.90 17.82 16.21
N ARG A 147 8.60 17.85 16.53
CA ARG A 147 8.00 17.21 17.71
C ARG A 147 7.31 15.90 17.29
N PRO A 148 7.11 14.95 18.23
CA PRO A 148 6.43 13.68 17.93
C PRO A 148 5.07 13.84 17.27
N GLY A 149 4.28 14.83 17.71
CA GLY A 149 2.93 15.10 17.21
C GLY A 149 2.87 16.04 16.00
N ASP A 150 4.01 16.60 15.52
CA ASP A 150 4.00 17.37 14.28
C ASP A 150 3.67 16.46 13.10
N LEU A 151 2.87 16.97 12.15
CA LEU A 151 2.58 16.24 10.93
C LEU A 151 3.80 16.21 10.02
N PHE A 152 4.08 15.04 9.44
CA PHE A 152 5.06 14.93 8.37
C PHE A 152 4.40 14.65 7.02
N ARG A 153 3.17 14.08 7.03
CA ARG A 153 2.49 13.67 5.81
C ARG A 153 0.98 13.71 5.96
N LEU A 154 0.29 14.07 4.89
CA LEU A 154 -1.13 13.81 4.66
C LEU A 154 -1.27 12.79 3.54
N MET A 155 -2.14 11.79 3.69
CA MET A 155 -2.44 10.82 2.63
C MET A 155 -3.93 10.75 2.39
N TYR A 156 -4.35 11.06 1.16
CA TYR A 156 -5.75 10.98 0.79
C TYR A 156 -6.12 9.57 0.36
N THR A 157 -7.16 9.03 0.98
CA THR A 157 -7.73 7.72 0.64
C THR A 157 -9.13 7.91 0.05
N SER A 158 -9.46 7.09 -0.96
CA SER A 158 -10.83 6.99 -1.46
C SER A 158 -11.69 6.36 -0.38
N GLY A 159 -12.45 7.18 0.33
CA GLY A 159 -13.41 6.72 1.32
C GLY A 159 -14.58 5.96 0.71
N THR A 160 -15.45 5.44 1.57
CA THR A 160 -16.75 4.86 1.17
C THR A 160 -17.80 5.92 0.81
N THR A 161 -17.48 7.20 1.00
CA THR A 161 -18.27 8.40 0.70
C THR A 161 -17.62 9.16 -0.47
N ASP A 162 -18.37 10.01 -1.11
CA ASP A 162 -18.08 10.61 -2.42
C ASP A 162 -16.75 11.37 -2.59
N ARG A 163 -16.04 11.72 -1.52
CA ARG A 163 -14.78 12.49 -1.62
C ARG A 163 -13.63 11.86 -0.82
N PRO A 164 -12.38 11.94 -1.35
CA PRO A 164 -11.19 11.46 -0.64
C PRO A 164 -10.98 12.17 0.70
N LYS A 165 -10.46 11.44 1.72
CA LYS A 165 -10.18 11.95 3.07
C LYS A 165 -8.68 11.96 3.33
N GLY A 166 -8.18 13.05 3.92
CA GLY A 166 -6.77 13.20 4.28
C GLY A 166 -6.46 12.51 5.62
N VAL A 167 -5.78 11.40 5.59
CA VAL A 167 -5.26 10.73 6.78
C VAL A 167 -4.04 11.49 7.28
N MET A 168 -4.02 11.83 8.56
CA MET A 168 -2.91 12.54 9.20
C MET A 168 -1.83 11.57 9.67
N HIS A 169 -0.58 11.81 9.30
CA HIS A 169 0.57 11.06 9.82
C HIS A 169 1.54 11.99 10.55
N THR A 170 1.82 11.66 11.80
CA THR A 170 2.78 12.37 12.64
C THR A 170 4.17 11.70 12.56
N TYR A 171 5.21 12.42 12.98
CA TYR A 171 6.55 11.83 13.12
C TYR A 171 6.54 10.64 14.09
N SER A 172 5.72 10.68 15.15
CA SER A 172 5.55 9.53 16.06
C SER A 172 5.06 8.30 15.31
N ASN A 173 3.98 8.44 14.53
CA ASN A 173 3.43 7.31 13.76
C ASN A 173 4.50 6.68 12.86
N PHE A 174 5.23 7.51 12.13
CA PHE A 174 6.26 7.05 11.20
C PHE A 174 7.42 6.31 11.90
N TYR A 175 7.95 6.86 12.98
CA TYR A 175 9.10 6.25 13.65
C TYR A 175 8.75 4.92 14.32
N TRP A 176 7.60 4.83 14.99
CA TRP A 176 7.14 3.58 15.60
C TRP A 176 6.86 2.49 14.54
N LYS A 177 6.17 2.86 13.45
CA LYS A 177 5.97 1.96 12.32
C LYS A 177 7.31 1.45 11.76
N SER A 178 8.28 2.34 11.56
CA SER A 178 9.58 1.94 11.01
C SER A 178 10.35 1.03 11.94
N ALA A 179 10.29 1.27 13.26
CA ALA A 179 10.89 0.38 14.26
C ALA A 179 10.26 -1.03 14.21
N ASP A 180 8.94 -1.12 14.11
CA ASP A 180 8.23 -2.40 13.96
C ASP A 180 8.70 -3.17 12.73
N HIS A 181 8.81 -2.50 11.58
CA HIS A 181 9.24 -3.15 10.35
C HIS A 181 10.70 -3.61 10.39
N VAL A 182 11.58 -2.81 11.01
CA VAL A 182 12.98 -3.20 11.23
C VAL A 182 13.07 -4.47 12.05
N MET A 183 12.31 -4.54 13.15
CA MET A 183 12.30 -5.73 14.03
C MET A 183 11.69 -6.96 13.35
N ALA A 184 10.51 -6.80 12.74
CA ALA A 184 9.74 -7.91 12.16
C ALA A 184 10.43 -8.57 10.97
N LEU A 185 11.13 -7.78 10.15
CA LEU A 185 11.82 -8.25 8.96
C LEU A 185 13.32 -8.46 9.16
N GLY A 186 13.85 -8.10 10.35
CA GLY A 186 15.28 -8.19 10.65
C GLY A 186 16.13 -7.32 9.71
N LEU A 187 15.69 -6.08 9.43
CA LEU A 187 16.34 -5.20 8.48
C LEU A 187 17.69 -4.69 8.98
N GLY A 188 18.66 -4.60 8.07
CA GLY A 188 19.98 -4.07 8.32
C GLY A 188 20.58 -3.37 7.11
N ALA A 189 21.81 -2.84 7.27
CA ALA A 189 22.49 -2.05 6.23
C ALA A 189 22.82 -2.85 4.94
N ALA A 190 22.80 -4.19 5.02
CA ALA A 190 23.00 -5.05 3.85
C ALA A 190 21.72 -5.27 3.03
N ASP A 191 20.57 -4.80 3.52
CA ASP A 191 19.32 -4.99 2.80
C ASP A 191 19.17 -4.09 1.60
N LYS A 192 18.65 -4.69 0.53
CA LYS A 192 18.35 -4.02 -0.73
C LYS A 192 16.91 -4.33 -1.11
N LEU A 193 16.07 -3.31 -1.18
CA LEU A 193 14.64 -3.44 -1.43
C LEU A 193 14.28 -3.06 -2.86
N LEU A 194 13.49 -3.88 -3.54
CA LEU A 194 12.78 -3.49 -4.76
C LEU A 194 11.59 -2.59 -4.41
N VAL A 195 11.61 -1.37 -4.92
CA VAL A 195 10.48 -0.43 -4.90
C VAL A 195 9.78 -0.50 -6.26
N ALA A 196 8.83 -1.40 -6.39
CA ALA A 196 8.05 -1.62 -7.61
C ALA A 196 6.64 -1.01 -7.55
N GLY A 197 6.06 -0.94 -6.36
CA GLY A 197 4.78 -0.28 -6.14
C GLY A 197 4.90 1.25 -6.07
N PRO A 198 3.76 1.98 -6.13
CA PRO A 198 3.78 3.43 -6.15
C PRO A 198 4.20 4.05 -4.81
N LEU A 199 5.18 4.93 -4.81
CA LEU A 199 5.70 5.62 -3.63
C LEU A 199 4.67 6.57 -2.97
N TYR A 200 3.63 6.99 -3.69
CA TYR A 200 2.54 7.75 -3.08
C TYR A 200 1.62 6.89 -2.20
N HIS A 201 1.83 5.58 -2.13
CA HIS A 201 1.03 4.63 -1.35
C HIS A 201 1.85 4.03 -0.20
N VAL A 202 1.18 3.80 0.96
CA VAL A 202 1.83 3.22 2.15
C VAL A 202 2.47 1.85 1.90
N GLY A 203 1.96 1.05 0.95
CA GLY A 203 2.54 -0.25 0.61
C GLY A 203 4.01 -0.14 0.19
N ALA A 204 4.33 0.69 -0.80
CA ALA A 204 5.69 0.80 -1.29
C ALA A 204 6.57 1.74 -0.44
N PHE A 205 5.98 2.86 0.05
CA PHE A 205 6.73 3.85 0.82
C PHE A 205 7.02 3.38 2.25
N ASP A 206 6.04 2.76 2.90
CA ASP A 206 6.10 2.43 4.33
C ASP A 206 6.38 0.96 4.62
N LEU A 207 6.00 0.01 3.75
CA LEU A 207 6.04 -1.43 4.03
C LEU A 207 7.05 -2.21 3.15
N PRO A 208 8.32 -2.34 3.54
CA PRO A 208 9.02 -1.63 4.59
C PRO A 208 9.62 -0.28 4.12
N GLY A 209 9.71 -0.05 2.81
CA GLY A 209 10.15 1.15 2.13
C GLY A 209 11.25 1.92 2.85
N ILE A 210 10.89 3.07 3.39
CA ILE A 210 11.82 3.99 4.05
C ILE A 210 12.53 3.39 5.27
N ALA A 211 11.98 2.36 5.92
CA ALA A 211 12.65 1.69 7.03
C ALA A 211 14.00 1.05 6.60
N VAL A 212 14.13 0.66 5.33
CA VAL A 212 15.39 0.16 4.77
C VAL A 212 16.45 1.27 4.73
N LEU A 213 16.09 2.48 4.31
CA LEU A 213 17.01 3.63 4.36
C LEU A 213 17.37 4.04 5.80
N TRP A 214 16.43 3.89 6.73
CA TRP A 214 16.68 4.19 8.15
C TRP A 214 17.82 3.36 8.73
N VAL A 215 17.93 2.09 8.32
CA VAL A 215 19.01 1.20 8.77
C VAL A 215 20.26 1.22 7.89
N GLY A 216 20.30 2.08 6.87
CA GLY A 216 21.46 2.21 5.97
C GLY A 216 21.45 1.28 4.77
N GLY A 217 20.31 0.66 4.46
CA GLY A 217 20.16 -0.20 3.29
C GLY A 217 19.95 0.58 1.98
N THR A 218 19.60 -0.12 0.90
CA THR A 218 19.47 0.41 -0.44
C THR A 218 18.04 0.24 -0.97
N LEU A 219 17.48 1.24 -1.65
CA LEU A 219 16.25 1.10 -2.44
C LEU A 219 16.59 1.08 -3.93
N SER A 220 16.16 0.04 -4.65
CA SER A 220 16.19 0.01 -6.12
C SER A 220 14.79 0.32 -6.64
N ILE A 221 14.65 1.43 -7.38
CA ILE A 221 13.39 2.05 -7.72
C ILE A 221 13.04 1.73 -9.17
N LEU A 222 11.87 1.14 -9.39
CA LEU A 222 11.26 1.04 -10.70
C LEU A 222 10.26 2.18 -10.88
N ARG A 223 10.40 2.93 -11.99
CA ARG A 223 9.43 3.97 -12.33
C ARG A 223 8.05 3.37 -12.61
N ASP A 224 8.02 2.34 -13.44
CA ASP A 224 6.83 1.59 -13.81
C ASP A 224 7.11 0.09 -13.64
N PHE A 225 6.15 -0.62 -13.08
CA PHE A 225 6.25 -2.06 -12.86
C PHE A 225 5.95 -2.85 -14.15
N THR A 226 6.86 -3.77 -14.48
CA THR A 226 6.56 -4.97 -15.28
C THR A 226 7.23 -6.17 -14.63
N ALA A 227 6.71 -7.38 -14.83
CA ALA A 227 7.29 -8.59 -14.24
C ALA A 227 8.73 -8.82 -14.72
N ASP A 228 9.00 -8.58 -16.00
CA ASP A 228 10.34 -8.70 -16.59
C ASP A 228 11.34 -7.73 -15.91
N ARG A 229 10.99 -6.44 -15.82
CA ARG A 229 11.83 -5.46 -15.15
C ARG A 229 12.08 -5.78 -13.68
N ALA A 230 11.04 -6.25 -12.96
CA ALA A 230 11.16 -6.64 -11.56
C ALA A 230 12.16 -7.79 -11.40
N LEU A 231 12.03 -8.85 -12.20
CA LEU A 231 12.92 -10.00 -12.20
C LEU A 231 14.35 -9.61 -12.56
N ALA A 232 14.53 -8.84 -13.64
CA ALA A 232 15.84 -8.36 -14.07
C ALA A 232 16.52 -7.49 -12.99
N THR A 233 15.76 -6.59 -12.35
CA THR A 233 16.30 -5.73 -11.28
C THR A 233 16.68 -6.52 -10.04
N ILE A 234 15.84 -7.49 -9.62
CA ILE A 234 16.17 -8.38 -8.50
C ILE A 234 17.49 -9.10 -8.76
N ALA A 235 17.66 -9.67 -9.95
CA ALA A 235 18.87 -10.40 -10.33
C ALA A 235 20.10 -9.48 -10.41
N THR A 236 20.00 -8.36 -11.15
CA THR A 236 21.11 -7.44 -11.42
C THR A 236 21.61 -6.74 -10.17
N ASP A 237 20.72 -6.20 -9.36
CA ASP A 237 21.06 -5.45 -8.16
C ASP A 237 21.23 -6.37 -6.93
N ARG A 238 20.97 -7.69 -7.07
CA ARG A 238 20.99 -8.71 -6.02
C ARG A 238 20.14 -8.27 -4.82
N LEU A 239 18.88 -8.00 -5.08
CA LEU A 239 17.97 -7.47 -4.08
C LEU A 239 17.61 -8.55 -3.05
N THR A 240 17.50 -8.14 -1.77
CA THR A 240 17.21 -9.03 -0.64
C THR A 240 15.74 -9.09 -0.28
N GLY A 241 14.96 -8.08 -0.70
CA GLY A 241 13.55 -8.00 -0.38
C GLY A 241 12.75 -7.24 -1.43
N ALA A 242 11.44 -7.45 -1.42
CA ALA A 242 10.48 -6.72 -2.25
C ALA A 242 9.15 -6.51 -1.51
N TRP A 243 8.45 -5.43 -1.84
CA TRP A 243 7.02 -5.33 -1.61
C TRP A 243 6.30 -5.50 -2.95
N LEU A 244 5.40 -6.48 -3.01
CA LEU A 244 4.62 -6.74 -4.23
C LEU A 244 3.14 -6.91 -3.86
N ALA A 245 2.27 -6.10 -4.46
CA ALA A 245 0.84 -6.35 -4.38
C ALA A 245 0.52 -7.75 -4.94
N PRO A 246 -0.55 -8.44 -4.49
CA PRO A 246 -0.86 -9.80 -4.96
C PRO A 246 -0.93 -9.95 -6.48
N VAL A 247 -1.45 -8.95 -7.20
CA VAL A 247 -1.49 -8.96 -8.67
C VAL A 247 -0.07 -8.89 -9.28
N MET A 248 0.82 -8.08 -8.71
CA MET A 248 2.21 -7.97 -9.16
C MET A 248 2.97 -9.28 -8.92
N LEU A 249 2.80 -9.87 -7.74
CA LEU A 249 3.35 -11.19 -7.43
C LEU A 249 2.84 -12.26 -8.41
N GLY A 250 1.53 -12.24 -8.72
CA GLY A 250 0.95 -13.14 -9.72
C GLY A 250 1.63 -13.04 -11.07
N SER A 251 1.90 -11.83 -11.56
CA SER A 251 2.60 -11.59 -12.82
C SER A 251 4.05 -12.08 -12.79
N VAL A 252 4.76 -11.86 -11.68
CA VAL A 252 6.14 -12.38 -11.48
C VAL A 252 6.17 -13.90 -11.48
N LEU A 253 5.26 -14.55 -10.77
CA LEU A 253 5.17 -16.01 -10.69
C LEU A 253 4.79 -16.66 -12.03
N ALA A 254 3.97 -15.99 -12.82
CA ALA A 254 3.53 -16.47 -14.13
C ALA A 254 4.49 -16.15 -15.27
N HIS A 255 5.58 -15.41 -15.02
CA HIS A 255 6.51 -15.01 -16.08
C HIS A 255 7.19 -16.23 -16.73
N PRO A 256 7.09 -16.39 -18.07
CA PRO A 256 7.54 -17.61 -18.76
C PRO A 256 9.04 -17.84 -18.63
N GLU A 257 9.84 -16.78 -18.66
CA GLU A 257 11.30 -16.84 -18.58
C GLU A 257 11.85 -16.62 -17.16
N ARG A 258 11.00 -16.73 -16.13
CA ARG A 258 11.42 -16.48 -14.74
C ARG A 258 12.66 -17.28 -14.31
N ALA A 259 12.81 -18.52 -14.80
CA ALA A 259 13.93 -19.39 -14.48
C ALA A 259 15.28 -18.91 -15.06
N ALA A 260 15.27 -17.94 -15.98
CA ALA A 260 16.50 -17.35 -16.55
C ALA A 260 17.13 -16.31 -15.62
N PHE A 261 16.43 -15.84 -14.58
CA PHE A 261 16.92 -14.82 -13.65
C PHE A 261 17.47 -15.48 -12.36
N ASP A 262 18.63 -14.97 -11.90
CA ASP A 262 19.18 -15.32 -10.58
C ASP A 262 18.43 -14.58 -9.47
N LEU A 263 17.55 -15.29 -8.77
CA LEU A 263 16.71 -14.76 -7.71
C LEU A 263 17.14 -15.23 -6.31
N GLU A 264 18.28 -15.87 -6.18
CA GLU A 264 18.77 -16.48 -4.92
C GLU A 264 19.06 -15.44 -3.81
N SER A 265 19.28 -14.17 -4.17
CA SER A 265 19.49 -13.09 -3.20
C SER A 265 18.23 -12.71 -2.44
N LEU A 266 17.04 -13.02 -2.97
CA LEU A 266 15.75 -12.63 -2.40
C LEU A 266 15.43 -13.45 -1.15
N ARG A 267 15.39 -12.79 0.00
CA ARG A 267 15.14 -13.40 1.32
C ARG A 267 13.67 -13.34 1.73
N TRP A 268 12.96 -12.30 1.29
CA TRP A 268 11.54 -12.13 1.59
C TRP A 268 10.83 -11.28 0.53
N VAL A 269 9.54 -11.56 0.37
CA VAL A 269 8.60 -10.70 -0.34
C VAL A 269 7.44 -10.41 0.61
N VAL A 270 7.20 -9.15 0.91
CA VAL A 270 6.03 -8.70 1.66
C VAL A 270 4.88 -8.47 0.69
N GLY A 271 3.76 -9.13 0.94
CA GLY A 271 2.50 -8.89 0.25
C GLY A 271 1.50 -8.18 1.15
N GLY A 272 0.59 -7.45 0.57
CA GLY A 272 -0.46 -6.74 1.31
C GLY A 272 -1.26 -5.81 0.41
N GLY A 273 -2.28 -5.17 1.02
CA GLY A 273 -3.22 -4.31 0.30
C GLY A 273 -4.47 -5.04 -0.18
N GLU A 274 -4.34 -6.32 -0.50
CA GLU A 274 -5.42 -7.28 -0.77
C GLU A 274 -5.05 -8.64 -0.16
N ARG A 275 -6.04 -9.52 -0.05
CA ARG A 275 -5.79 -10.91 0.33
C ARG A 275 -5.01 -11.63 -0.77
N THR A 276 -3.93 -12.29 -0.41
CA THR A 276 -3.20 -13.16 -1.34
C THR A 276 -3.85 -14.54 -1.40
N PRO A 277 -4.23 -15.03 -2.59
CA PRO A 277 -4.74 -16.39 -2.72
C PRO A 277 -3.74 -17.44 -2.21
N GLU A 278 -4.21 -18.41 -1.41
CA GLU A 278 -3.36 -19.45 -0.82
C GLU A 278 -2.54 -20.22 -1.86
N ALA A 279 -3.15 -20.51 -3.02
CA ALA A 279 -2.45 -21.17 -4.13
C ALA A 279 -1.23 -20.35 -4.60
N ARG A 280 -1.33 -19.02 -4.59
CA ARG A 280 -0.22 -18.12 -4.97
C ARG A 280 0.90 -18.16 -3.93
N ILE A 281 0.57 -18.19 -2.64
CA ILE A 281 1.56 -18.34 -1.55
C ILE A 281 2.30 -19.69 -1.69
N ARG A 282 1.57 -20.78 -1.95
CA ARG A 282 2.18 -22.12 -2.19
C ARG A 282 3.09 -22.12 -3.41
N THR A 283 2.65 -21.49 -4.52
CA THR A 283 3.50 -21.34 -5.72
C THR A 283 4.76 -20.53 -5.41
N PHE A 284 4.63 -19.45 -4.63
CA PHE A 284 5.79 -18.65 -4.21
C PHE A 284 6.82 -19.51 -3.47
N THR A 285 6.42 -20.30 -2.48
CA THR A 285 7.35 -21.13 -1.69
C THR A 285 8.03 -22.24 -2.52
N GLN A 286 7.41 -22.70 -3.61
CA GLN A 286 8.01 -23.63 -4.55
C GLN A 286 9.05 -22.98 -5.47
N VAL A 287 8.81 -21.72 -5.84
CA VAL A 287 9.66 -20.97 -6.78
C VAL A 287 10.84 -20.29 -6.08
N PHE A 288 10.58 -19.66 -4.96
CA PHE A 288 11.57 -18.88 -4.18
C PHE A 288 12.00 -19.68 -2.94
N THR A 289 12.81 -20.72 -3.17
CA THR A 289 13.18 -21.69 -2.12
C THR A 289 14.01 -21.11 -0.98
N ARG A 290 14.68 -19.96 -1.21
CA ARG A 290 15.44 -19.21 -0.19
C ARG A 290 14.66 -18.01 0.37
N GLY A 291 13.59 -17.62 -0.30
CA GLY A 291 12.75 -16.49 0.08
C GLY A 291 11.50 -16.94 0.82
N ARG A 292 11.03 -16.14 1.75
CA ARG A 292 9.72 -16.34 2.40
C ARG A 292 8.70 -15.32 1.93
N TYR A 293 7.44 -15.73 1.87
CA TYR A 293 6.33 -14.82 1.63
C TYR A 293 5.79 -14.30 2.97
N VAL A 294 5.84 -12.99 3.17
CA VAL A 294 5.35 -12.33 4.37
C VAL A 294 4.00 -11.71 4.03
N ASP A 295 2.91 -12.44 4.32
CA ASP A 295 1.58 -11.83 4.24
C ASP A 295 1.43 -10.78 5.33
N ALA A 296 0.95 -9.58 4.98
CA ALA A 296 0.88 -8.46 5.89
C ALA A 296 -0.45 -7.72 5.76
N TYR A 297 -1.00 -7.29 6.89
CA TYR A 297 -2.18 -6.45 6.95
C TYR A 297 -1.84 -5.09 7.54
N GLY A 298 -2.51 -4.07 7.05
CA GLY A 298 -2.41 -2.70 7.53
C GLY A 298 -3.16 -1.74 6.63
N LEU A 299 -3.34 -0.53 7.11
CA LEU A 299 -4.07 0.51 6.40
C LEU A 299 -3.25 1.81 6.33
N THR A 300 -3.77 2.78 5.58
CA THR A 300 -3.19 4.12 5.55
C THR A 300 -3.22 4.75 6.94
N GLU A 301 -4.30 4.54 7.68
CA GLU A 301 -4.54 5.10 9.01
C GLU A 301 -3.57 4.57 10.10
N SER A 302 -2.84 3.52 9.81
CA SER A 302 -1.80 2.97 10.71
C SER A 302 -0.38 3.05 10.12
N CYS A 303 -0.16 3.82 9.08
CA CYS A 303 1.09 3.84 8.31
C CYS A 303 1.49 2.47 7.75
N SER A 304 0.54 1.53 7.58
CA SER A 304 0.71 0.16 7.07
C SER A 304 1.49 -0.81 7.97
N GLY A 305 1.35 -2.12 7.72
CA GLY A 305 2.07 -3.19 8.40
C GLY A 305 1.73 -3.29 9.88
N ASP A 306 0.48 -3.65 10.20
CA ASP A 306 0.01 -3.84 11.59
C ASP A 306 0.22 -5.25 12.06
N THR A 307 0.03 -6.20 11.14
CA THR A 307 0.39 -7.61 11.35
C THR A 307 1.27 -8.09 10.22
N MET A 308 2.12 -9.06 10.50
CA MET A 308 2.98 -9.75 9.52
C MET A 308 3.06 -11.23 9.83
N MET A 309 3.14 -12.05 8.77
CA MET A 309 3.36 -13.48 8.89
C MET A 309 4.74 -13.77 9.47
N GLU A 310 4.78 -14.56 10.53
CA GLU A 310 6.00 -14.97 11.19
C GLU A 310 6.81 -15.97 10.34
N ALA A 311 8.13 -15.93 10.46
CA ALA A 311 9.02 -16.82 9.74
C ALA A 311 8.77 -18.29 10.12
N GLY A 312 8.64 -19.16 9.11
CA GLY A 312 8.40 -20.58 9.28
C GLY A 312 6.94 -20.95 9.54
N ARG A 313 6.02 -19.98 9.62
CA ARG A 313 4.59 -20.24 9.85
C ARG A 313 3.74 -19.98 8.58
N GLU A 314 4.38 -19.65 7.45
CA GLU A 314 3.71 -19.21 6.21
C GLU A 314 2.73 -20.25 5.65
N ILE A 315 3.06 -21.54 5.78
CA ILE A 315 2.21 -22.64 5.28
C ILE A 315 1.29 -23.18 6.37
N GLU A 316 1.74 -23.26 7.59
CA GLU A 316 0.92 -23.73 8.72
C GLU A 316 -0.26 -22.76 8.98
N LYS A 317 -0.01 -21.47 8.90
CA LYS A 317 -1.01 -20.39 9.12
C LYS A 317 -1.47 -19.75 7.82
N ILE A 318 -1.42 -20.50 6.71
CA ILE A 318 -1.82 -20.00 5.40
C ILE A 318 -3.26 -19.48 5.45
N GLY A 319 -3.49 -18.30 4.84
CA GLY A 319 -4.75 -17.59 4.90
C GLY A 319 -4.85 -16.56 6.04
N SER A 320 -3.95 -16.61 7.03
CA SER A 320 -3.74 -15.54 7.99
C SER A 320 -2.84 -14.45 7.43
N VAL A 321 -3.04 -13.22 7.87
CA VAL A 321 -2.17 -12.07 7.61
C VAL A 321 -1.14 -11.84 8.73
N GLY A 322 -0.86 -12.89 9.50
CA GLY A 322 0.14 -12.90 10.56
C GLY A 322 -0.36 -12.40 11.92
N ARG A 323 0.58 -12.05 12.78
CA ARG A 323 0.33 -11.55 14.15
C ARG A 323 0.67 -10.08 14.26
N ALA A 324 0.09 -9.44 15.28
CA ALA A 324 0.38 -8.04 15.64
C ALA A 324 1.88 -7.79 15.82
N LEU A 325 2.36 -6.67 15.26
CA LEU A 325 3.73 -6.20 15.50
C LEU A 325 3.89 -5.65 16.92
N ALA A 326 5.14 -5.46 17.36
CA ALA A 326 5.48 -5.21 18.76
C ALA A 326 4.76 -3.99 19.39
N HIS A 327 4.47 -2.95 18.60
CA HIS A 327 3.86 -1.72 19.09
C HIS A 327 2.43 -1.52 18.56
N VAL A 328 1.76 -2.62 18.19
CA VAL A 328 0.36 -2.62 17.73
C VAL A 328 -0.43 -3.63 18.56
N GLU A 329 -1.53 -3.19 19.09
CA GLU A 329 -2.54 -4.06 19.66
C GLU A 329 -3.67 -4.26 18.65
N VAL A 330 -4.07 -5.51 18.45
CA VAL A 330 -5.20 -5.91 17.60
C VAL A 330 -6.29 -6.47 18.50
N SER A 331 -7.50 -5.97 18.34
CA SER A 331 -8.70 -6.46 19.06
C SER A 331 -9.82 -6.70 18.08
N ILE A 332 -10.53 -7.80 18.25
CA ILE A 332 -11.77 -8.05 17.51
C ILE A 332 -12.93 -7.58 18.37
N ARG A 333 -13.81 -6.73 17.82
CA ARG A 333 -14.87 -6.09 18.58
C ARG A 333 -16.24 -6.25 17.94
N ALA A 334 -17.25 -6.40 18.80
CA ALA A 334 -18.65 -6.34 18.41
C ALA A 334 -19.08 -4.91 18.00
N GLY A 335 -20.26 -4.77 17.42
CA GLY A 335 -20.80 -3.48 16.99
C GLY A 335 -21.00 -2.45 18.11
N ASN A 336 -21.13 -2.90 19.36
CA ASN A 336 -21.19 -2.07 20.57
C ASN A 336 -19.81 -1.72 21.17
N GLY A 337 -18.71 -2.22 20.55
CA GLY A 337 -17.34 -1.98 20.99
C GLY A 337 -16.80 -2.98 22.03
N GLU A 338 -17.56 -3.97 22.45
CA GLU A 338 -17.10 -5.04 23.35
C GLU A 338 -16.08 -5.94 22.65
N THR A 339 -15.05 -6.36 23.39
CA THR A 339 -14.02 -7.28 22.89
C THR A 339 -14.58 -8.69 22.77
N LEU A 340 -14.38 -9.33 21.64
CA LEU A 340 -14.76 -10.71 21.36
C LEU A 340 -13.63 -11.70 21.70
N ALA A 341 -14.01 -12.95 22.00
CA ALA A 341 -13.06 -14.02 22.29
C ALA A 341 -12.33 -14.52 21.01
N PRO A 342 -11.17 -15.18 21.15
CA PRO A 342 -10.51 -15.84 20.01
C PRO A 342 -11.46 -16.79 19.27
N GLY A 343 -11.45 -16.74 17.94
CA GLY A 343 -12.34 -17.49 17.06
C GLY A 343 -13.64 -16.78 16.71
N GLU A 344 -14.08 -15.79 17.51
CA GLU A 344 -15.26 -14.99 17.20
C GLU A 344 -14.95 -13.93 16.14
N THR A 345 -15.90 -13.74 15.22
CA THR A 345 -15.76 -12.77 14.11
C THR A 345 -16.38 -11.43 14.47
N GLY A 346 -15.64 -10.35 14.27
CA GLY A 346 -16.08 -8.99 14.52
C GLY A 346 -15.26 -7.95 13.77
N GLU A 347 -15.44 -6.67 14.10
CA GLU A 347 -14.66 -5.57 13.53
C GLU A 347 -13.23 -5.58 14.10
N ILE A 348 -12.25 -5.55 13.20
CA ILE A 348 -10.84 -5.43 13.58
C ILE A 348 -10.61 -4.01 14.06
N CYS A 349 -10.09 -3.86 15.27
CA CYS A 349 -9.73 -2.58 15.86
C CYS A 349 -8.24 -2.56 16.23
N LEU A 350 -7.60 -1.43 16.02
CA LEU A 350 -6.18 -1.25 16.23
C LEU A 350 -5.91 -0.18 17.29
N ARG A 351 -4.87 -0.38 18.08
CA ARG A 351 -4.35 0.60 19.03
C ARG A 351 -2.83 0.60 19.02
N GLY A 352 -2.22 1.75 19.20
CA GLY A 352 -0.76 1.86 19.28
C GLY A 352 -0.24 3.20 18.75
N PRO A 353 1.04 3.50 18.97
CA PRO A 353 1.63 4.81 18.68
C PRO A 353 1.75 5.14 17.18
N LYS A 354 1.56 4.16 16.30
CA LYS A 354 1.58 4.37 14.84
C LYS A 354 0.20 4.65 14.25
N ILE A 355 -0.87 4.58 15.05
CA ILE A 355 -2.24 4.87 14.59
C ILE A 355 -2.39 6.38 14.39
N THR A 356 -3.06 6.76 13.30
CA THR A 356 -3.36 8.15 12.96
C THR A 356 -4.05 8.88 14.11
N PRO A 357 -3.78 10.18 14.33
CA PRO A 357 -4.60 10.99 15.22
C PRO A 357 -5.98 11.31 14.63
N GLY A 358 -6.22 11.00 13.34
CA GLY A 358 -7.51 11.20 12.68
C GLY A 358 -7.41 11.71 11.25
N TYR A 359 -8.49 12.32 10.78
CA TYR A 359 -8.64 12.85 9.44
C TYR A 359 -8.52 14.37 9.41
N TRP A 360 -7.82 14.86 8.41
CA TRP A 360 -7.57 16.29 8.21
C TRP A 360 -8.87 17.08 8.05
N ARG A 361 -9.10 18.05 8.96
CA ARG A 361 -10.29 18.92 8.97
C ARG A 361 -11.65 18.18 9.02
N ASP A 362 -11.66 16.97 9.57
CA ASP A 362 -12.87 16.17 9.70
C ASP A 362 -12.94 15.54 11.12
N ALA A 363 -13.29 16.39 12.09
CA ALA A 363 -13.39 15.98 13.49
C ALA A 363 -14.52 14.95 13.72
N GLN A 364 -15.66 15.12 13.03
CA GLN A 364 -16.79 14.20 13.15
C GLN A 364 -16.42 12.81 12.66
N LYS A 365 -15.75 12.72 11.51
CA LYS A 365 -15.26 11.43 11.00
C LYS A 365 -14.18 10.83 11.89
N THR A 366 -13.30 11.67 12.42
CA THR A 366 -12.28 11.22 13.37
C THR A 366 -12.92 10.56 14.57
N GLU A 367 -13.85 11.22 15.24
CA GLU A 367 -14.55 10.68 16.40
C GLU A 367 -15.31 9.38 16.08
N ALA A 368 -16.04 9.34 14.97
CA ALA A 368 -16.76 8.15 14.52
C ALA A 368 -15.87 6.95 14.17
N SER A 369 -14.58 7.17 13.99
CA SER A 369 -13.60 6.13 13.61
C SER A 369 -12.93 5.47 14.81
N PHE A 370 -13.35 5.76 16.03
CA PHE A 370 -12.79 5.17 17.23
C PHE A 370 -13.85 4.59 18.17
N PHE A 371 -13.50 3.51 18.84
CA PHE A 371 -14.13 3.05 20.09
C PHE A 371 -13.17 3.41 21.25
N GLY A 372 -13.37 4.56 21.90
CA GLY A 372 -12.40 5.07 22.85
C GLY A 372 -11.04 5.34 22.18
N ASP A 373 -10.00 4.60 22.56
CA ASP A 373 -8.65 4.67 21.98
C ASP A 373 -8.38 3.61 20.88
N TRP A 374 -9.40 2.83 20.51
CA TRP A 374 -9.31 1.80 19.48
C TRP A 374 -9.78 2.31 18.13
N PHE A 375 -8.88 2.39 17.16
CA PHE A 375 -9.23 2.75 15.79
C PHE A 375 -10.01 1.61 15.12
N ARG A 376 -11.15 1.94 14.53
CA ARG A 376 -12.04 1.04 13.80
C ARG A 376 -11.62 0.95 12.36
N THR A 377 -11.15 -0.21 11.92
CA THR A 377 -10.63 -0.38 10.56
C THR A 377 -11.71 -0.48 9.49
N GLY A 378 -12.92 -0.89 9.89
CA GLY A 378 -14.00 -1.26 8.98
C GLY A 378 -13.77 -2.60 8.28
N ASP A 379 -12.69 -3.31 8.61
CA ASP A 379 -12.44 -4.67 8.18
C ASP A 379 -12.96 -5.65 9.21
N ILE A 380 -13.47 -6.81 8.78
CA ILE A 380 -14.03 -7.87 9.61
C ILE A 380 -13.06 -9.05 9.61
N GLY A 381 -12.86 -9.65 10.79
CA GLY A 381 -11.97 -10.78 10.94
C GLY A 381 -12.07 -11.44 12.30
N HIS A 382 -11.18 -12.37 12.56
CA HIS A 382 -11.02 -13.01 13.86
C HIS A 382 -9.56 -13.30 14.17
N LEU A 383 -9.23 -13.43 15.44
CA LEU A 383 -7.94 -13.94 15.91
C LEU A 383 -8.11 -15.43 16.23
N ASP A 384 -7.13 -16.26 15.88
CA ASP A 384 -7.07 -17.63 16.39
C ASP A 384 -6.52 -17.68 17.83
N GLY A 385 -6.49 -18.89 18.43
CA GLY A 385 -6.01 -19.09 19.81
C GLY A 385 -4.53 -18.74 20.02
N GLU A 386 -3.75 -18.56 18.94
CA GLU A 386 -2.36 -18.14 18.96
C GLU A 386 -2.18 -16.65 18.62
N GLY A 387 -3.27 -15.92 18.33
CA GLY A 387 -3.24 -14.50 17.98
C GLY A 387 -2.95 -14.20 16.52
N PHE A 388 -3.05 -15.17 15.61
CA PHE A 388 -2.98 -14.93 14.17
C PHE A 388 -4.28 -14.34 13.67
N LEU A 389 -4.18 -13.25 12.87
CA LEU A 389 -5.32 -12.54 12.32
C LEU A 389 -5.75 -13.14 10.98
N TYR A 390 -7.02 -13.46 10.88
CA TYR A 390 -7.68 -13.91 9.64
C TYR A 390 -8.70 -12.87 9.21
N LEU A 391 -8.52 -12.34 7.99
CA LEU A 391 -9.48 -11.41 7.40
C LEU A 391 -10.67 -12.19 6.85
N THR A 392 -11.88 -11.80 7.24
CA THR A 392 -13.11 -12.37 6.70
C THR A 392 -13.56 -11.57 5.49
N ASP A 393 -13.84 -10.27 5.66
CA ASP A 393 -14.22 -9.36 4.57
C ASP A 393 -14.12 -7.89 5.03
N ARG A 394 -14.47 -6.97 4.13
CA ARG A 394 -14.81 -5.61 4.54
C ARG A 394 -16.28 -5.54 4.93
N LYS A 395 -16.59 -4.81 5.97
CA LYS A 395 -17.96 -4.60 6.44
C LYS A 395 -18.92 -4.16 5.32
N LYS A 396 -18.41 -3.34 4.37
CA LYS A 396 -19.16 -2.84 3.21
C LYS A 396 -19.23 -3.82 2.02
N ASP A 397 -18.41 -4.86 2.00
CA ASP A 397 -18.35 -5.86 0.93
C ASP A 397 -19.02 -7.18 1.33
N MET A 398 -19.43 -7.30 2.60
CA MET A 398 -20.31 -8.40 3.06
C MET A 398 -21.60 -8.40 2.25
N ILE A 399 -21.97 -9.56 1.75
CA ILE A 399 -23.20 -9.78 0.99
C ILE A 399 -24.27 -10.25 1.94
N ILE A 400 -25.42 -9.59 1.98
CA ILE A 400 -26.54 -9.95 2.86
C ILE A 400 -27.61 -10.65 2.04
N SER A 401 -27.61 -11.98 2.06
CA SER A 401 -28.53 -12.81 1.27
C SER A 401 -29.48 -13.60 2.16
N GLY A 402 -30.77 -13.29 2.11
CA GLY A 402 -31.78 -13.97 2.89
C GLY A 402 -31.60 -13.84 4.42
N GLY A 403 -30.97 -12.74 4.87
CA GLY A 403 -30.64 -12.51 6.28
C GLY A 403 -29.30 -13.14 6.72
N GLU A 404 -28.63 -13.89 5.85
CA GLU A 404 -27.33 -14.51 6.11
C GLU A 404 -26.21 -13.62 5.59
N ASN A 405 -25.15 -13.48 6.36
CA ASN A 405 -23.95 -12.75 5.97
C ASN A 405 -23.01 -13.66 5.18
N ILE A 406 -22.69 -13.31 3.94
CA ILE A 406 -21.75 -14.00 3.08
C ILE A 406 -20.50 -13.15 2.94
N ALA A 407 -19.37 -13.66 3.41
CA ALA A 407 -18.09 -13.02 3.14
C ALA A 407 -17.72 -13.26 1.67
N SER A 408 -17.64 -12.19 0.89
CA SER A 408 -17.28 -12.27 -0.52
C SER A 408 -15.92 -12.93 -0.71
N SER A 409 -14.96 -12.67 0.19
CA SER A 409 -13.62 -13.26 0.17
C SER A 409 -13.60 -14.76 0.42
N GLU A 410 -14.54 -15.30 1.20
CA GLU A 410 -14.67 -16.76 1.40
C GLU A 410 -15.05 -17.46 0.09
N VAL A 411 -15.98 -16.86 -0.63
CA VAL A 411 -16.41 -17.37 -1.93
C VAL A 411 -15.29 -17.22 -2.97
N GLU A 412 -14.63 -16.07 -3.01
CA GLU A 412 -13.46 -15.82 -3.88
C GLU A 412 -12.36 -16.87 -3.67
N ARG A 413 -12.05 -17.24 -2.44
CA ARG A 413 -11.06 -18.27 -2.11
C ARG A 413 -11.38 -19.59 -2.81
N VAL A 414 -12.63 -20.01 -2.80
CA VAL A 414 -13.06 -21.25 -3.45
C VAL A 414 -13.03 -21.11 -4.99
N VAL A 415 -13.43 -19.96 -5.51
CA VAL A 415 -13.36 -19.67 -6.95
C VAL A 415 -11.91 -19.71 -7.47
N TYR A 416 -10.95 -19.18 -6.72
CA TYR A 416 -9.53 -19.20 -7.09
C TYR A 416 -8.90 -20.62 -7.13
N GLU A 417 -9.54 -21.63 -6.58
CA GLU A 417 -9.07 -23.02 -6.68
C GLU A 417 -9.29 -23.62 -8.08
N LEU A 418 -10.18 -23.03 -8.88
CA LEU A 418 -10.41 -23.46 -10.25
C LEU A 418 -9.21 -23.11 -11.13
N PRO A 419 -8.62 -24.11 -11.84
CA PRO A 419 -7.40 -23.89 -12.62
C PRO A 419 -7.55 -22.89 -13.76
N GLN A 420 -8.77 -22.66 -14.23
CA GLN A 420 -9.11 -21.72 -15.29
C GLN A 420 -9.02 -20.25 -14.85
N ILE A 421 -9.10 -19.99 -13.54
CA ILE A 421 -9.20 -18.63 -13.00
C ILE A 421 -7.81 -17.97 -12.97
N GLN A 422 -7.74 -16.78 -13.58
CA GLN A 422 -6.61 -15.87 -13.44
C GLN A 422 -6.86 -14.88 -12.31
N ASP A 423 -8.10 -14.33 -12.25
CA ASP A 423 -8.51 -13.34 -11.26
C ASP A 423 -10.01 -13.48 -10.96
N ALA A 424 -10.43 -13.09 -9.75
CA ALA A 424 -11.82 -13.22 -9.33
C ALA A 424 -12.21 -12.16 -8.30
N ALA A 425 -13.45 -11.68 -8.40
CA ALA A 425 -14.14 -10.93 -7.38
C ALA A 425 -15.56 -11.47 -7.20
N VAL A 426 -16.06 -11.47 -5.98
CA VAL A 426 -17.44 -11.81 -5.68
C VAL A 426 -18.12 -10.58 -5.09
N ILE A 427 -19.31 -10.25 -5.62
CA ILE A 427 -20.08 -9.06 -5.22
C ILE A 427 -21.52 -9.45 -4.87
N GLY A 428 -22.14 -8.69 -3.98
CA GLY A 428 -23.59 -8.70 -3.78
C GLY A 428 -24.27 -7.87 -4.87
N VAL A 429 -25.25 -8.45 -5.51
CA VAL A 429 -26.14 -7.76 -6.46
C VAL A 429 -27.55 -7.83 -5.92
N ALA A 430 -28.31 -6.74 -6.03
CA ALA A 430 -29.69 -6.67 -5.55
C ALA A 430 -30.55 -7.82 -6.09
N ASP A 431 -31.34 -8.43 -5.23
CA ASP A 431 -32.23 -9.54 -5.54
C ASP A 431 -33.57 -9.35 -4.83
N ALA A 432 -34.67 -9.41 -5.58
CA ALA A 432 -36.00 -9.15 -5.06
C ALA A 432 -36.45 -10.14 -3.97
N ARG A 433 -35.90 -11.36 -3.97
CA ARG A 433 -36.27 -12.42 -3.00
C ARG A 433 -35.34 -12.46 -1.79
N TRP A 434 -34.04 -12.23 -2.00
CA TRP A 434 -32.99 -12.49 -1.01
C TRP A 434 -32.35 -11.21 -0.46
N GLY A 435 -32.76 -10.02 -0.95
CA GLY A 435 -32.08 -8.75 -0.69
C GLY A 435 -30.85 -8.59 -1.57
N GLU A 436 -29.86 -9.45 -1.41
CA GLU A 436 -28.71 -9.57 -2.31
C GLU A 436 -28.48 -11.03 -2.70
N ARG A 437 -27.83 -11.23 -3.83
CA ARG A 437 -27.32 -12.53 -4.30
C ARG A 437 -25.84 -12.45 -4.65
N PRO A 438 -25.04 -13.49 -4.33
CA PRO A 438 -23.63 -13.52 -4.68
C PRO A 438 -23.45 -13.74 -6.19
N VAL A 439 -22.63 -12.90 -6.82
CA VAL A 439 -22.26 -12.96 -8.25
C VAL A 439 -20.75 -13.04 -8.35
N ALA A 440 -20.23 -14.03 -9.08
CA ALA A 440 -18.81 -14.16 -9.38
C ALA A 440 -18.46 -13.38 -10.67
N VAL A 441 -17.49 -12.48 -10.58
CA VAL A 441 -16.90 -11.76 -11.71
C VAL A 441 -15.47 -12.26 -11.85
N VAL A 442 -15.13 -12.86 -12.97
CA VAL A 442 -13.85 -13.57 -13.14
C VAL A 442 -13.10 -13.12 -14.40
N VAL A 443 -11.78 -13.21 -14.33
CA VAL A 443 -10.88 -13.19 -15.48
C VAL A 443 -10.35 -14.59 -15.67
N LEU A 444 -10.52 -15.14 -16.85
CA LEU A 444 -10.02 -16.47 -17.19
C LEU A 444 -8.59 -16.40 -17.75
N LYS A 445 -7.84 -17.47 -17.55
CA LYS A 445 -6.54 -17.63 -18.23
C LYS A 445 -6.76 -17.74 -19.74
N PRO A 446 -5.75 -17.44 -20.57
CA PRO A 446 -5.85 -17.59 -22.02
C PRO A 446 -6.37 -18.98 -22.42
N ASP A 447 -7.26 -19.01 -23.41
CA ASP A 447 -7.83 -20.22 -23.99
C ASP A 447 -8.64 -21.11 -23.01
N GLN A 448 -9.02 -20.57 -21.84
CA GLN A 448 -9.86 -21.27 -20.87
C GLN A 448 -11.32 -20.81 -20.95
N ALA A 449 -12.22 -21.74 -20.61
CA ALA A 449 -13.65 -21.48 -20.47
C ALA A 449 -14.16 -22.00 -19.13
N LEU A 450 -15.18 -21.35 -18.59
CA LEU A 450 -15.85 -21.75 -17.35
C LEU A 450 -17.34 -21.46 -17.51
N SER A 451 -18.18 -22.47 -17.25
CA SER A 451 -19.64 -22.29 -17.19
C SER A 451 -20.09 -22.00 -15.76
N LEU A 452 -21.28 -21.41 -15.61
CA LEU A 452 -21.89 -21.19 -14.30
C LEU A 452 -22.13 -22.50 -13.56
N GLU A 453 -22.55 -23.54 -14.27
CA GLU A 453 -22.80 -24.88 -13.70
C GLU A 453 -21.53 -25.48 -13.12
N ALA A 454 -20.42 -25.42 -13.85
CA ALA A 454 -19.13 -25.93 -13.39
C ALA A 454 -18.62 -25.14 -12.16
N LEU A 455 -18.75 -23.82 -12.17
CA LEU A 455 -18.44 -22.97 -11.02
C LEU A 455 -19.31 -23.36 -9.80
N GLN A 456 -20.62 -23.48 -10.00
CA GLN A 456 -21.54 -23.83 -8.93
C GLN A 456 -21.30 -25.22 -8.37
N GLU A 457 -21.00 -26.21 -9.23
CA GLU A 457 -20.67 -27.57 -8.81
C GLU A 457 -19.42 -27.57 -7.91
N HIS A 458 -18.37 -26.84 -8.32
CA HIS A 458 -17.16 -26.69 -7.52
C HIS A 458 -17.46 -26.03 -6.16
N CYS A 459 -18.20 -24.93 -6.17
CA CYS A 459 -18.56 -24.20 -4.95
C CYS A 459 -19.43 -25.02 -3.99
N ARG A 460 -20.42 -25.79 -4.49
CA ARG A 460 -21.29 -26.63 -3.64
C ARG A 460 -20.55 -27.69 -2.85
N ARG A 461 -19.38 -28.13 -3.30
CA ARG A 461 -18.54 -29.10 -2.60
C ARG A 461 -17.87 -28.53 -1.35
N LYS A 462 -17.79 -27.18 -1.25
CA LYS A 462 -16.96 -26.49 -0.25
C LYS A 462 -17.67 -25.39 0.51
N LEU A 463 -18.81 -24.92 0.00
CA LEU A 463 -19.58 -23.80 0.57
C LEU A 463 -21.02 -24.22 0.87
N ALA A 464 -21.59 -23.59 1.88
CA ALA A 464 -23.03 -23.69 2.12
C ALA A 464 -23.82 -23.18 0.90
N SER A 465 -24.99 -23.73 0.66
CA SER A 465 -25.78 -23.48 -0.57
C SER A 465 -26.13 -22.02 -0.82
N PHE A 466 -26.34 -21.24 0.24
CA PHE A 466 -26.64 -19.81 0.13
C PHE A 466 -25.43 -18.96 -0.30
N LYS A 467 -24.21 -19.46 -0.07
CA LYS A 467 -22.94 -18.80 -0.47
C LYS A 467 -22.55 -19.06 -1.94
N VAL A 468 -23.17 -20.05 -2.57
CA VAL A 468 -22.84 -20.43 -3.97
C VAL A 468 -23.24 -19.30 -4.92
N PRO A 469 -22.32 -18.80 -5.77
CA PRO A 469 -22.64 -17.75 -6.75
C PRO A 469 -23.84 -18.11 -7.63
N LYS A 470 -24.73 -17.14 -7.78
CA LYS A 470 -25.98 -17.32 -8.59
C LYS A 470 -25.75 -16.92 -10.05
N ASP A 471 -24.68 -16.17 -10.31
CA ASP A 471 -24.27 -15.72 -11.64
C ASP A 471 -22.77 -15.77 -11.80
N LEU A 472 -22.33 -15.87 -13.06
CA LEU A 472 -20.94 -15.84 -13.50
C LEU A 472 -20.77 -14.82 -14.62
N ILE A 473 -19.88 -13.86 -14.42
CA ILE A 473 -19.53 -12.84 -15.40
C ILE A 473 -18.05 -12.98 -15.73
N VAL A 474 -17.75 -13.19 -17.00
CA VAL A 474 -16.36 -13.22 -17.49
C VAL A 474 -16.03 -11.85 -18.05
N GLN A 475 -14.92 -11.28 -17.60
CA GLN A 475 -14.36 -10.01 -18.06
C GLN A 475 -12.92 -10.18 -18.51
N ALA A 476 -12.43 -9.27 -19.36
CA ALA A 476 -11.02 -9.25 -19.76
C ALA A 476 -10.10 -8.82 -18.60
N GLU A 477 -10.58 -7.93 -17.73
CA GLU A 477 -9.86 -7.45 -16.54
C GLU A 477 -10.84 -7.01 -15.45
N LEU A 478 -10.38 -7.01 -14.18
CA LEU A 478 -11.13 -6.44 -13.07
C LEU A 478 -10.71 -4.99 -12.82
N PRO A 479 -11.66 -4.08 -12.53
CA PRO A 479 -11.33 -2.69 -12.21
C PRO A 479 -10.54 -2.63 -10.91
N ARG A 480 -9.38 -1.98 -10.95
CA ARG A 480 -8.46 -1.86 -9.82
C ARG A 480 -8.11 -0.41 -9.54
N ASN A 481 -7.87 -0.14 -8.27
CA ASN A 481 -7.23 1.11 -7.90
C ASN A 481 -5.72 1.05 -8.23
N PRO A 482 -5.01 2.16 -8.16
CA PRO A 482 -3.58 2.21 -8.48
C PRO A 482 -2.67 1.38 -7.58
N SER A 483 -3.13 1.01 -6.38
CA SER A 483 -2.41 0.07 -5.51
C SER A 483 -2.66 -1.40 -5.86
N GLY A 484 -3.43 -1.67 -6.92
CA GLY A 484 -3.77 -3.01 -7.40
C GLY A 484 -5.07 -3.57 -6.83
N LYS A 485 -5.72 -2.90 -5.87
CA LYS A 485 -6.92 -3.38 -5.19
C LYS A 485 -8.14 -3.33 -6.10
N ILE A 486 -8.91 -4.43 -6.13
CA ILE A 486 -10.16 -4.53 -6.88
C ILE A 486 -11.20 -3.53 -6.35
N LEU A 487 -11.81 -2.79 -7.26
CA LEU A 487 -12.86 -1.81 -6.99
C LEU A 487 -14.24 -2.45 -7.12
N LYS A 488 -14.65 -3.27 -6.13
CA LYS A 488 -15.96 -3.96 -6.12
C LYS A 488 -17.14 -3.01 -6.28
N ARG A 489 -17.00 -1.75 -5.85
CA ARG A 489 -18.04 -0.72 -6.09
C ARG A 489 -18.33 -0.55 -7.58
N LEU A 490 -17.31 -0.43 -8.40
CA LEU A 490 -17.50 -0.27 -9.87
C LEU A 490 -18.12 -1.51 -10.50
N LEU A 491 -17.81 -2.70 -9.98
CA LEU A 491 -18.45 -3.93 -10.43
C LEU A 491 -19.94 -3.94 -10.07
N ARG A 492 -20.33 -3.50 -8.86
CA ARG A 492 -21.75 -3.38 -8.46
C ARG A 492 -22.50 -2.35 -9.31
N GLU A 493 -21.91 -1.18 -9.55
CA GLU A 493 -22.49 -0.12 -10.39
C GLU A 493 -22.75 -0.59 -11.83
N ALA A 494 -21.77 -1.29 -12.43
CA ALA A 494 -21.93 -1.87 -13.76
C ALA A 494 -23.02 -2.95 -13.83
N MET A 495 -23.32 -3.62 -12.71
CA MET A 495 -24.39 -4.62 -12.64
C MET A 495 -25.77 -3.98 -12.42
N ALA A 496 -25.85 -2.90 -11.63
CA ALA A 496 -27.11 -2.19 -11.42
C ALA A 496 -27.69 -1.63 -12.74
N GLY A 497 -26.82 -1.15 -13.65
CA GLY A 497 -27.22 -0.69 -14.98
C GLY A 497 -27.65 -1.79 -15.96
N ARG A 498 -27.39 -3.08 -15.65
CA ARG A 498 -27.82 -4.23 -16.49
C ARG A 498 -29.19 -4.80 -16.09
N THR A 499 -29.72 -4.41 -14.96
CA THR A 499 -31.04 -4.89 -14.47
C THR A 499 -32.20 -4.00 -14.92
N GLU A 500 -31.93 -2.91 -15.64
CA GLU A 500 -32.95 -1.99 -16.17
C GLU A 500 -33.27 -2.23 -17.68
N ASP A 501 -32.58 -3.17 -18.33
CA ASP A 501 -32.86 -3.65 -19.70
C ASP A 501 -33.51 -5.07 -19.66
#